data_9ec8fd2e1db9b6281f4405519dc7a924
#
_entry.id   9ec8fd2e1db9b6281f4405519dc7a924
#
_cell.length_a   1.000
_cell.length_b   1.000
_cell.length_c   1.000
_cell.angle_alpha   90.00
_cell.angle_beta   90.00
_cell.angle_gamma   90.00
#
_symmetry.space_group_name_H-M   'P 1'
#
loop_
_entity.id
_entity.type
_entity.pdbx_description
1 polymer ?
#
loop_
_entity_poly.entity_id
_entity_poly.type
_entity_poly.pdbx_seq_one_letter_code
_entity_poly.pdbx_strand_id
1 'polypeptide(L)'
;YWLSLNYGMQEAARRYGVDLKVLEAGGYSQLATQQAQIDQCKQWGAEAILLGSSTTSFPDLQKQVASLPVIELVNAIDAPQVKSRVGVPWFQMGYQPGRYLVQWAHGKPLNVLLMPGPDNAGGSKEMVEGFRAAIAGSPVRIVDIALGDNDIEIQRNLLQEMLERHPEIDVVAGTAIAAEAAMGEGRNLKTPLTVVSFYLSHQVYRGLKRGRVIMAASEQM
;
A
#
# COMPACT_ATOMS: atom_id res chain seq x y z
N TYR A 1 6.45 5.99 2.76
CA TYR A 1 5.79 6.42 1.54
C TYR A 1 5.29 7.87 1.65
N TRP A 2 4.29 8.16 2.49
CA TRP A 2 3.68 9.48 2.63
C TRP A 2 4.66 10.59 3.01
N LEU A 3 5.68 10.30 3.82
CA LEU A 3 6.74 11.26 4.16
C LEU A 3 7.55 11.68 2.92
N SER A 4 7.85 10.75 2.02
CA SER A 4 8.58 11.06 0.78
C SER A 4 7.72 11.89 -0.17
N LEU A 5 6.42 11.57 -0.26
CA LEU A 5 5.46 12.36 -1.04
C LEU A 5 5.35 13.79 -0.49
N ASN A 6 5.19 13.94 0.83
CA ASN A 6 5.14 15.24 1.49
C ASN A 6 6.41 16.06 1.21
N TYR A 7 7.59 15.45 1.32
CA TYR A 7 8.84 16.11 0.98
C TYR A 7 8.83 16.63 -0.46
N GLY A 8 8.45 15.80 -1.42
CA GLY A 8 8.37 16.18 -2.83
C GLY A 8 7.36 17.30 -3.09
N MET A 9 6.20 17.27 -2.45
CA MET A 9 5.20 18.34 -2.54
C MET A 9 5.73 19.66 -1.99
N GLN A 10 6.43 19.64 -0.86
CA GLN A 10 7.04 20.84 -0.27
C GLN A 10 8.14 21.44 -1.15
N GLU A 11 8.98 20.59 -1.76
CA GLU A 11 9.99 21.05 -2.71
C GLU A 11 9.35 21.66 -3.95
N ALA A 12 8.30 21.04 -4.49
CA ALA A 12 7.57 21.55 -5.62
C ALA A 12 6.86 22.88 -5.28
N ALA A 13 6.23 23.00 -4.12
CA ALA A 13 5.58 24.21 -3.67
C ALA A 13 6.57 25.40 -3.60
N ARG A 14 7.74 25.17 -3.01
CA ARG A 14 8.82 26.19 -2.98
C ARG A 14 9.28 26.58 -4.38
N ARG A 15 9.47 25.60 -5.26
CA ARG A 15 9.94 25.82 -6.63
C ARG A 15 8.95 26.62 -7.48
N TYR A 16 7.66 26.37 -7.29
CA TYR A 16 6.61 26.99 -8.10
C TYR A 16 5.94 28.20 -7.42
N GLY A 17 6.35 28.57 -6.21
CA GLY A 17 5.78 29.69 -5.48
C GLY A 17 4.33 29.46 -5.06
N VAL A 18 4.00 28.23 -4.67
CA VAL A 18 2.66 27.82 -4.22
C VAL A 18 2.63 27.69 -2.70
N ASP A 19 1.62 28.23 -2.07
CA ASP A 19 1.37 28.00 -0.65
C ASP A 19 0.76 26.61 -0.45
N LEU A 20 1.46 25.75 0.27
CA LEU A 20 1.05 24.37 0.56
C LEU A 20 0.71 24.19 2.02
N LYS A 21 -0.54 23.77 2.30
CA LYS A 21 -0.97 23.33 3.62
C LYS A 21 -1.20 21.82 3.59
N VAL A 22 -0.51 21.07 4.44
CA VAL A 22 -0.65 19.61 4.57
C VAL A 22 -1.42 19.28 5.83
N LEU A 23 -2.43 18.43 5.71
CA LEU A 23 -3.24 17.92 6.81
C LEU A 23 -3.19 16.38 6.78
N GLU A 24 -3.00 15.77 7.92
CA GLU A 24 -2.89 14.32 8.07
C GLU A 24 -4.11 13.78 8.83
N ALA A 25 -4.83 12.84 8.23
CA ALA A 25 -6.02 12.26 8.84
C ALA A 25 -5.70 11.15 9.88
N GLY A 26 -4.49 10.59 9.84
CA GLY A 26 -4.02 9.62 10.82
C GLY A 26 -4.22 8.15 10.45
N GLY A 27 -4.83 7.83 9.30
CA GLY A 27 -4.97 6.44 8.83
C GLY A 27 -6.17 6.22 7.93
N TYR A 28 -6.31 5.00 7.43
CA TYR A 28 -7.34 4.62 6.48
C TYR A 28 -8.75 4.54 7.10
N SER A 29 -8.86 4.37 8.40
CA SER A 29 -10.14 4.39 9.13
C SER A 29 -10.70 5.80 9.40
N GLN A 30 -9.97 6.86 9.04
CA GLN A 30 -10.23 8.24 9.44
C GLN A 30 -10.97 9.09 8.39
N LEU A 31 -11.95 8.52 7.71
CA LEU A 31 -12.72 9.22 6.67
C LEU A 31 -13.37 10.51 7.19
N ALA A 32 -14.01 10.48 8.36
CA ALA A 32 -14.67 11.65 8.94
C ALA A 32 -13.67 12.79 9.24
N THR A 33 -12.47 12.46 9.73
CA THR A 33 -11.38 13.41 9.93
C THR A 33 -10.96 14.02 8.60
N GLN A 34 -10.80 13.20 7.56
CA GLN A 34 -10.40 13.68 6.24
C GLN A 34 -11.46 14.58 5.60
N GLN A 35 -12.76 14.28 5.79
CA GLN A 35 -13.85 15.16 5.36
C GLN A 35 -13.79 16.52 6.05
N ALA A 36 -13.60 16.55 7.38
CA ALA A 36 -13.44 17.79 8.12
C ALA A 36 -12.21 18.59 7.66
N GLN A 37 -11.13 17.93 7.29
CA GLN A 37 -9.91 18.56 6.77
C GLN A 37 -10.12 19.22 5.39
N ILE A 38 -10.97 18.65 4.52
CA ILE A 38 -11.34 19.27 3.26
C ILE A 38 -12.04 20.62 3.52
N ASP A 39 -12.95 20.69 4.49
CA ASP A 39 -13.61 21.93 4.87
C ASP A 39 -12.62 22.95 5.47
N GLN A 40 -11.64 22.50 6.24
CA GLN A 40 -10.54 23.35 6.71
C GLN A 40 -9.70 23.92 5.56
N CYS A 41 -9.43 23.13 4.51
CA CYS A 41 -8.73 23.63 3.32
C CYS A 41 -9.53 24.73 2.62
N LYS A 42 -10.84 24.57 2.47
CA LYS A 42 -11.73 25.60 1.91
C LYS A 42 -11.73 26.88 2.74
N GLN A 43 -11.84 26.77 4.07
CA GLN A 43 -11.79 27.91 4.99
C GLN A 43 -10.45 28.63 4.94
N TRP A 44 -9.37 27.91 4.69
CA TRP A 44 -8.05 28.49 4.48
C TRP A 44 -7.92 29.24 3.14
N GLY A 45 -8.86 29.03 2.22
CA GLY A 45 -8.84 29.64 0.89
C GLY A 45 -8.08 28.83 -0.15
N ALA A 46 -8.03 27.51 -0.02
CA ALA A 46 -7.38 26.65 -1.00
C ALA A 46 -8.02 26.82 -2.38
N GLU A 47 -7.21 26.94 -3.42
CA GLU A 47 -7.63 27.02 -4.83
C GLU A 47 -7.66 25.64 -5.51
N ALA A 48 -7.02 24.64 -4.91
CA ALA A 48 -7.03 23.23 -5.33
C ALA A 48 -6.80 22.31 -4.14
N ILE A 49 -7.20 21.05 -4.27
CA ILE A 49 -7.00 20.01 -3.27
C ILE A 49 -6.19 18.85 -3.87
N LEU A 50 -5.10 18.51 -3.22
CA LEU A 50 -4.35 17.28 -3.45
C LEU A 50 -4.83 16.26 -2.43
N LEU A 51 -5.56 15.21 -2.88
CA LEU A 51 -6.25 14.28 -1.98
C LEU A 51 -5.63 12.89 -2.02
N GLY A 52 -4.91 12.51 -0.97
CA GLY A 52 -4.54 11.14 -0.69
C GLY A 52 -5.66 10.45 0.09
N SER A 53 -6.62 9.86 -0.61
CA SER A 53 -7.85 9.37 0.03
C SER A 53 -7.60 8.22 0.98
N SER A 54 -8.32 8.23 2.11
CA SER A 54 -8.39 7.12 3.06
C SER A 54 -9.35 6.00 2.61
N THR A 55 -10.10 6.20 1.53
CA THR A 55 -11.09 5.23 1.02
C THR A 55 -11.20 5.30 -0.49
N THR A 56 -11.62 4.21 -1.12
CA THR A 56 -11.93 4.16 -2.55
C THR A 56 -13.27 4.80 -2.89
N SER A 57 -14.21 4.83 -1.94
CA SER A 57 -15.50 5.50 -2.07
C SER A 57 -15.57 6.67 -1.10
N PHE A 58 -15.51 7.91 -1.63
CA PHE A 58 -15.56 9.12 -0.82
C PHE A 58 -16.94 9.77 -0.94
N PRO A 59 -17.88 9.47 -0.03
CA PRO A 59 -19.24 9.99 -0.09
C PRO A 59 -19.26 11.52 -0.04
N ASP A 60 -20.15 12.12 -0.82
CA ASP A 60 -20.36 13.57 -0.87
C ASP A 60 -19.16 14.42 -1.25
N LEU A 61 -18.07 13.83 -1.72
CA LEU A 61 -16.87 14.59 -2.14
C LEU A 61 -17.21 15.75 -3.08
N GLN A 62 -18.11 15.51 -4.07
CA GLN A 62 -18.52 16.53 -5.01
C GLN A 62 -19.19 17.73 -4.34
N LYS A 63 -20.08 17.50 -3.39
CA LYS A 63 -20.73 18.57 -2.63
C LYS A 63 -19.72 19.31 -1.77
N GLN A 64 -18.81 18.56 -1.16
CA GLN A 64 -17.82 19.11 -0.23
C GLN A 64 -16.79 20.00 -0.92
N VAL A 65 -16.24 19.56 -2.06
CA VAL A 65 -15.25 20.34 -2.82
C VAL A 65 -15.87 21.40 -3.72
N ALA A 66 -17.17 21.27 -4.02
CA ALA A 66 -17.90 22.18 -4.93
C ALA A 66 -17.18 22.33 -6.29
N SER A 67 -16.65 23.52 -6.56
CA SER A 67 -15.93 23.83 -7.81
C SER A 67 -14.41 23.71 -7.71
N LEU A 68 -13.87 23.36 -6.54
CA LEU A 68 -12.43 23.22 -6.38
C LEU A 68 -11.89 22.05 -7.18
N PRO A 69 -10.83 22.24 -7.97
CA PRO A 69 -10.17 21.13 -8.62
C PRO A 69 -9.55 20.17 -7.58
N VAL A 70 -9.78 18.87 -7.77
CA VAL A 70 -9.22 17.83 -6.95
C VAL A 70 -8.28 16.99 -7.80
N ILE A 71 -7.04 16.87 -7.34
CA ILE A 71 -6.04 15.95 -7.88
C ILE A 71 -5.87 14.82 -6.88
N GLU A 72 -6.13 13.61 -7.33
CA GLU A 72 -5.95 12.42 -6.52
C GLU A 72 -4.47 12.03 -6.45
N LEU A 73 -4.02 11.71 -5.24
CA LEU A 73 -2.68 11.25 -4.98
C LEU A 73 -2.68 9.80 -4.51
N VAL A 74 -1.92 8.94 -5.19
CA VAL A 74 -1.61 7.57 -4.78
C VAL A 74 -2.81 6.63 -4.85
N ASN A 75 -3.81 6.84 -4.00
CA ASN A 75 -4.96 5.96 -3.83
C ASN A 75 -6.09 6.34 -4.79
N ALA A 76 -6.63 5.34 -5.48
CA ALA A 76 -7.73 5.55 -6.40
C ALA A 76 -9.04 5.85 -5.67
N ILE A 77 -9.76 6.88 -6.13
CA ILE A 77 -11.11 7.22 -5.68
C ILE A 77 -12.08 7.01 -6.85
N ASP A 78 -13.17 6.33 -6.60
CA ASP A 78 -14.26 6.27 -7.56
C ASP A 78 -15.15 7.53 -7.43
N ALA A 79 -14.66 8.62 -8.06
CA ALA A 79 -15.32 9.92 -8.04
C ALA A 79 -15.19 10.61 -9.40
N PRO A 80 -16.31 10.80 -10.14
CA PRO A 80 -16.28 11.36 -11.51
C PRO A 80 -15.70 12.78 -11.62
N GLN A 81 -15.73 13.56 -10.53
CA GLN A 81 -15.19 14.90 -10.45
C GLN A 81 -13.65 14.95 -10.34
N VAL A 82 -13.02 13.87 -9.95
CA VAL A 82 -11.56 13.76 -9.93
C VAL A 82 -11.07 13.48 -11.34
N LYS A 83 -10.51 14.50 -11.97
CA LYS A 83 -10.08 14.44 -13.39
C LYS A 83 -8.60 14.20 -13.58
N SER A 84 -7.83 14.37 -12.51
CA SER A 84 -6.38 14.21 -12.54
C SER A 84 -5.93 13.29 -11.40
N ARG A 85 -5.01 12.40 -11.73
CA ARG A 85 -4.47 11.41 -10.79
C ARG A 85 -2.96 11.35 -10.92
N VAL A 86 -2.28 11.33 -9.79
CA VAL A 86 -0.86 11.01 -9.68
C VAL A 86 -0.74 9.79 -8.75
N GLY A 87 -0.39 8.67 -9.31
CA GLY A 87 -0.39 7.42 -8.56
C GLY A 87 0.56 6.38 -9.14
N VAL A 88 0.45 5.18 -8.64
CA VAL A 88 1.28 4.03 -9.00
C VAL A 88 0.43 2.95 -9.65
N PRO A 89 1.01 2.11 -10.50
CA PRO A 89 0.28 1.01 -11.15
C PRO A 89 0.11 -0.17 -10.18
N TRP A 90 -0.86 -0.07 -9.28
CA TRP A 90 -1.09 -1.05 -8.20
C TRP A 90 -1.17 -2.49 -8.68
N PHE A 91 -1.85 -2.74 -9.82
CA PHE A 91 -1.87 -4.07 -10.42
C PHE A 91 -0.45 -4.59 -10.71
N GLN A 92 0.41 -3.76 -11.28
CA GLN A 92 1.79 -4.15 -11.59
C GLN A 92 2.61 -4.39 -10.33
N MET A 93 2.32 -3.65 -9.26
CA MET A 93 3.00 -3.83 -7.97
C MET A 93 2.66 -5.16 -7.30
N GLY A 94 1.49 -5.73 -7.58
CA GLY A 94 1.16 -7.10 -7.21
C GLY A 94 1.68 -8.13 -8.23
N TYR A 95 1.59 -7.81 -9.51
CA TYR A 95 1.97 -8.72 -10.60
C TYR A 95 3.47 -9.05 -10.60
N GLN A 96 4.34 -8.06 -10.45
CA GLN A 96 5.79 -8.27 -10.48
C GLN A 96 6.30 -9.20 -9.35
N PRO A 97 5.89 -9.02 -8.08
CA PRO A 97 6.22 -9.97 -7.02
C PRO A 97 5.72 -11.38 -7.29
N GLY A 98 4.50 -11.54 -7.81
CA GLY A 98 3.98 -12.85 -8.19
C GLY A 98 4.82 -13.51 -9.28
N ARG A 99 5.16 -12.78 -10.33
CA ARG A 99 6.06 -13.24 -11.41
C ARG A 99 7.43 -13.66 -10.87
N TYR A 100 8.00 -12.85 -9.98
CA TYR A 100 9.27 -13.18 -9.34
C TYR A 100 9.19 -14.49 -8.56
N LEU A 101 8.15 -14.70 -7.75
CA LEU A 101 7.97 -15.92 -6.98
C LEU A 101 7.79 -17.17 -7.87
N VAL A 102 7.07 -17.05 -8.98
CA VAL A 102 6.95 -18.16 -9.96
C VAL A 102 8.33 -18.57 -10.50
N GLN A 103 9.18 -17.60 -10.83
CA GLN A 103 10.54 -17.87 -11.28
C GLN A 103 11.42 -18.43 -10.17
N TRP A 104 11.35 -17.83 -8.98
CA TRP A 104 12.14 -18.22 -7.82
C TRP A 104 11.79 -19.63 -7.31
N ALA A 105 10.53 -20.05 -7.44
CA ALA A 105 10.05 -21.37 -7.06
C ALA A 105 10.70 -22.51 -7.86
N HIS A 106 11.20 -22.23 -9.07
CA HIS A 106 11.77 -23.28 -9.96
C HIS A 106 10.85 -24.50 -10.12
N GLY A 107 9.53 -24.28 -10.24
CA GLY A 107 8.54 -25.32 -10.38
C GLY A 107 8.12 -26.04 -9.10
N LYS A 108 8.66 -25.65 -7.94
CA LYS A 108 8.25 -26.20 -6.64
C LYS A 108 6.99 -25.50 -6.12
N PRO A 109 6.11 -26.21 -5.41
CA PRO A 109 4.99 -25.60 -4.71
C PRO A 109 5.46 -24.55 -3.70
N LEU A 110 4.74 -23.43 -3.62
CA LEU A 110 4.92 -22.39 -2.60
C LEU A 110 3.55 -21.97 -2.06
N ASN A 111 3.44 -21.90 -0.75
CA ASN A 111 2.26 -21.45 -0.02
C ASN A 111 2.47 -19.99 0.40
N VAL A 112 1.69 -19.09 -0.14
CA VAL A 112 1.85 -17.64 0.02
C VAL A 112 0.72 -17.07 0.84
N LEU A 113 1.05 -16.36 1.91
CA LEU A 113 0.16 -15.43 2.59
C LEU A 113 0.28 -14.07 1.91
N LEU A 114 -0.86 -13.51 1.45
CA LEU A 114 -0.91 -12.14 0.98
C LEU A 114 -1.34 -11.20 2.11
N MET A 115 -0.62 -10.09 2.26
CA MET A 115 -0.93 -9.02 3.21
C MET A 115 -0.94 -7.66 2.48
N PRO A 116 -1.99 -7.40 1.68
CA PRO A 116 -1.99 -6.28 0.73
C PRO A 116 -2.35 -4.92 1.35
N GLY A 117 -2.62 -4.88 2.66
CA GLY A 117 -3.07 -3.67 3.34
C GLY A 117 -4.58 -3.65 3.63
N PRO A 118 -5.20 -2.47 3.80
CA PRO A 118 -6.62 -2.35 4.16
C PRO A 118 -7.56 -2.77 3.02
N ASP A 119 -8.75 -3.25 3.38
CA ASP A 119 -9.73 -3.80 2.43
C ASP A 119 -10.28 -2.75 1.44
N ASN A 120 -10.62 -1.56 1.94
CA ASN A 120 -11.36 -0.55 1.18
C ASN A 120 -10.53 0.69 0.85
N ALA A 121 -9.22 0.57 0.77
CA ALA A 121 -8.33 1.70 0.53
C ALA A 121 -7.03 1.29 -0.15
N GLY A 122 -6.32 2.27 -0.66
CA GLY A 122 -5.08 2.05 -1.38
C GLY A 122 -5.29 1.23 -2.65
N GLY A 123 -4.30 0.47 -3.03
CA GLY A 123 -4.32 -0.42 -4.18
C GLY A 123 -4.44 -1.90 -3.80
N SER A 124 -4.98 -2.23 -2.63
CA SER A 124 -4.99 -3.59 -2.10
C SER A 124 -5.67 -4.59 -3.05
N LYS A 125 -6.83 -4.22 -3.58
CA LYS A 125 -7.58 -5.06 -4.51
C LYS A 125 -6.80 -5.30 -5.80
N GLU A 126 -6.29 -4.25 -6.41
CA GLU A 126 -5.52 -4.33 -7.66
C GLU A 126 -4.21 -5.10 -7.48
N MET A 127 -3.53 -4.95 -6.33
CA MET A 127 -2.34 -5.74 -6.02
C MET A 127 -2.65 -7.23 -5.90
N VAL A 128 -3.76 -7.60 -5.26
CA VAL A 128 -4.23 -9.00 -5.17
C VAL A 128 -4.56 -9.54 -6.56
N GLU A 129 -5.29 -8.77 -7.38
CA GLU A 129 -5.63 -9.16 -8.76
C GLU A 129 -4.36 -9.37 -9.60
N GLY A 130 -3.41 -8.45 -9.52
CA GLY A 130 -2.12 -8.56 -10.19
C GLY A 130 -1.33 -9.78 -9.78
N PHE A 131 -1.26 -10.04 -8.47
CA PHE A 131 -0.56 -11.21 -7.94
C PHE A 131 -1.22 -12.52 -8.41
N ARG A 132 -2.54 -12.63 -8.34
CA ARG A 132 -3.30 -13.78 -8.84
C ARG A 132 -3.06 -14.02 -10.33
N ALA A 133 -3.10 -12.96 -11.13
CA ALA A 133 -2.83 -13.06 -12.55
C ALA A 133 -1.40 -13.57 -12.84
N ALA A 134 -0.42 -13.13 -12.05
CA ALA A 134 0.98 -13.52 -12.21
C ALA A 134 1.25 -14.98 -11.89
N ILE A 135 0.56 -15.56 -10.90
CA ILE A 135 0.78 -16.94 -10.46
C ILE A 135 -0.11 -17.95 -11.16
N ALA A 136 -1.04 -17.50 -11.99
CA ALA A 136 -1.97 -18.37 -12.71
C ALA A 136 -1.23 -19.47 -13.51
N GLY A 137 -1.65 -20.72 -13.35
CA GLY A 137 -1.03 -21.87 -14.01
C GLY A 137 0.33 -22.30 -13.43
N SER A 138 0.77 -21.71 -12.32
CA SER A 138 2.00 -22.08 -11.62
C SER A 138 1.71 -22.91 -10.35
N PRO A 139 2.73 -23.53 -9.74
CA PRO A 139 2.58 -24.24 -8.47
C PRO A 139 2.55 -23.30 -7.23
N VAL A 140 2.62 -21.97 -7.43
CA VAL A 140 2.49 -20.98 -6.35
C VAL A 140 1.01 -20.83 -5.99
N ARG A 141 0.68 -20.88 -4.71
CA ARG A 141 -0.69 -20.81 -4.21
C ARG A 141 -0.84 -19.75 -3.14
N ILE A 142 -1.91 -18.98 -3.21
CA ILE A 142 -2.35 -18.12 -2.10
C ILE A 142 -3.08 -19.02 -1.11
N VAL A 143 -2.57 -19.12 0.11
CA VAL A 143 -3.19 -19.86 1.21
C VAL A 143 -4.29 -19.01 1.84
N ASP A 144 -3.96 -17.74 2.14
CA ASP A 144 -4.92 -16.80 2.71
C ASP A 144 -4.53 -15.36 2.35
N ILE A 145 -5.48 -14.43 2.57
CA ILE A 145 -5.29 -12.99 2.38
C ILE A 145 -5.69 -12.29 3.67
N ALA A 146 -4.71 -11.72 4.37
CA ALA A 146 -4.93 -10.98 5.60
C ALA A 146 -5.01 -9.47 5.30
N LEU A 147 -6.21 -8.92 5.47
CA LEU A 147 -6.49 -7.50 5.24
C LEU A 147 -6.43 -6.73 6.57
N GLY A 148 -5.76 -5.60 6.58
CA GLY A 148 -5.67 -4.73 7.75
C GLY A 148 -4.86 -3.47 7.46
N ASP A 149 -5.04 -2.46 8.29
CA ASP A 149 -4.37 -1.17 8.10
C ASP A 149 -2.83 -1.31 8.09
N ASN A 150 -2.16 -0.38 7.43
CA ASN A 150 -0.71 -0.31 7.32
C ASN A 150 -0.07 0.24 8.63
N ASP A 151 -0.43 -0.38 9.73
CA ASP A 151 0.16 -0.22 11.04
C ASP A 151 1.00 -1.45 11.41
N ILE A 152 2.16 -1.24 12.02
CA ILE A 152 3.11 -2.33 12.27
C ILE A 152 2.58 -3.35 13.30
N GLU A 153 1.81 -2.91 14.29
CA GLU A 153 1.26 -3.80 15.29
C GLU A 153 0.08 -4.60 14.74
N ILE A 154 -0.79 -3.94 13.95
CA ILE A 154 -1.89 -4.61 13.26
C ILE A 154 -1.33 -5.69 12.32
N GLN A 155 -0.36 -5.35 11.49
CA GLN A 155 0.22 -6.28 10.53
C GLN A 155 0.96 -7.43 11.22
N ARG A 156 1.63 -7.18 12.35
CA ARG A 156 2.27 -8.22 13.15
C ARG A 156 1.26 -9.19 13.76
N ASN A 157 0.20 -8.67 14.37
CA ASN A 157 -0.84 -9.49 14.99
C ASN A 157 -1.56 -10.37 13.95
N LEU A 158 -1.92 -9.78 12.80
CA LEU A 158 -2.48 -10.53 11.66
C LEU A 158 -1.55 -11.64 11.19
N LEU A 159 -0.25 -11.33 11.05
CA LEU A 159 0.73 -12.33 10.63
C LEU A 159 0.84 -13.48 11.63
N GLN A 160 0.89 -13.19 12.92
CA GLN A 160 0.95 -14.22 13.97
C GLN A 160 -0.29 -15.13 13.92
N GLU A 161 -1.49 -14.54 13.83
CA GLU A 161 -2.74 -15.29 13.68
C GLU A 161 -2.72 -16.18 12.43
N MET A 162 -2.26 -15.67 11.31
CA MET A 162 -2.19 -16.45 10.06
C MET A 162 -1.18 -17.57 10.12
N LEU A 163 -0.01 -17.37 10.75
CA LEU A 163 1.00 -18.41 10.91
C LEU A 163 0.55 -19.52 11.87
N GLU A 164 -0.26 -19.21 12.88
CA GLU A 164 -0.90 -20.20 13.75
C GLU A 164 -1.95 -21.02 13.00
N ARG A 165 -2.76 -20.37 12.17
CA ARG A 165 -3.83 -20.98 11.39
C ARG A 165 -3.30 -21.80 10.20
N HIS A 166 -2.22 -21.35 9.59
CA HIS A 166 -1.63 -21.86 8.36
C HIS A 166 -0.12 -22.11 8.55
N PRO A 167 0.26 -23.16 9.30
CA PRO A 167 1.68 -23.47 9.54
C PRO A 167 2.46 -23.87 8.28
N GLU A 168 1.75 -24.11 7.17
CA GLU A 168 2.32 -24.43 5.86
C GLU A 168 2.78 -23.21 5.06
N ILE A 169 2.62 -21.97 5.56
CA ILE A 169 3.04 -20.75 4.87
C ILE A 169 4.57 -20.73 4.69
N ASP A 170 5.01 -20.65 3.44
CA ASP A 170 6.41 -20.55 3.05
C ASP A 170 6.84 -19.08 2.82
N VAL A 171 5.89 -18.26 2.31
CA VAL A 171 6.15 -16.91 1.83
C VAL A 171 5.11 -15.95 2.38
N VAL A 172 5.56 -14.79 2.83
CA VAL A 172 4.72 -13.60 3.04
C VAL A 172 5.00 -12.60 1.92
N ALA A 173 3.96 -12.23 1.19
CA ALA A 173 4.00 -11.18 0.18
C ALA A 173 2.99 -10.09 0.52
N GLY A 174 3.45 -8.85 0.66
CA GLY A 174 2.55 -7.79 1.12
C GLY A 174 3.12 -6.39 1.03
N THR A 175 2.43 -5.47 1.69
CA THR A 175 2.87 -4.08 1.82
C THR A 175 4.25 -3.98 2.47
N ALA A 176 4.90 -2.83 2.40
CA ALA A 176 6.18 -2.63 3.07
C ALA A 176 6.07 -2.85 4.60
N ILE A 177 4.95 -2.44 5.21
CA ILE A 177 4.73 -2.65 6.64
C ILE A 177 4.52 -4.14 6.97
N ALA A 178 3.78 -4.87 6.14
CA ALA A 178 3.64 -6.33 6.27
C ALA A 178 5.00 -7.04 6.15
N ALA A 179 5.82 -6.62 5.18
CA ALA A 179 7.18 -7.15 5.03
C ALA A 179 8.08 -6.81 6.24
N GLU A 180 7.93 -5.63 6.83
CA GLU A 180 8.63 -5.26 8.06
C GLU A 180 8.22 -6.13 9.24
N ALA A 181 6.93 -6.37 9.42
CA ALA A 181 6.39 -7.29 10.43
C ALA A 181 6.95 -8.71 10.22
N ALA A 182 6.91 -9.21 8.98
CA ALA A 182 7.41 -10.54 8.64
C ALA A 182 8.93 -10.71 8.88
N MET A 183 9.72 -9.68 8.60
CA MET A 183 11.15 -9.67 8.94
C MET A 183 11.40 -9.73 10.45
N GLY A 184 10.50 -9.15 11.23
CA GLY A 184 10.56 -9.19 12.70
C GLY A 184 10.25 -10.58 13.23
N GLU A 185 9.10 -11.13 12.88
CA GLU A 185 8.60 -12.43 13.34
C GLU A 185 9.45 -13.60 12.84
N GLY A 186 9.94 -13.54 11.60
CA GLY A 186 10.77 -14.60 11.02
C GLY A 186 12.06 -14.92 11.79
N ARG A 187 12.48 -14.06 12.74
CA ARG A 187 13.62 -14.32 13.62
C ARG A 187 13.31 -15.38 14.69
N ASN A 188 12.05 -15.52 15.04
CA ASN A 188 11.59 -16.37 16.13
C ASN A 188 11.05 -17.72 15.62
N LEU A 189 10.91 -17.88 14.30
CA LEU A 189 10.38 -19.08 13.68
C LEU A 189 11.48 -20.14 13.50
N LYS A 190 11.10 -21.41 13.71
CA LYS A 190 11.98 -22.57 13.45
C LYS A 190 12.32 -22.74 11.97
N THR A 191 11.39 -22.36 11.09
CA THR A 191 11.57 -22.38 9.65
C THR A 191 11.68 -20.93 9.15
N PRO A 192 12.71 -20.59 8.36
CA PRO A 192 12.84 -19.25 7.82
C PRO A 192 11.66 -18.90 6.91
N LEU A 193 11.02 -17.77 7.18
CA LEU A 193 9.95 -17.21 6.36
C LEU A 193 10.54 -16.40 5.20
N THR A 194 10.14 -16.72 3.98
CA THR A 194 10.51 -15.92 2.81
C THR A 194 9.65 -14.68 2.74
N VAL A 195 10.26 -13.51 2.53
CA VAL A 195 9.53 -12.22 2.50
C VAL A 195 9.70 -11.53 1.17
N VAL A 196 8.56 -11.09 0.60
CA VAL A 196 8.47 -10.29 -0.63
C VAL A 196 7.63 -9.05 -0.34
N SER A 197 8.05 -7.90 -0.84
CA SER A 197 7.34 -6.64 -0.64
C SER A 197 6.75 -6.10 -1.94
N PHE A 198 5.51 -5.59 -1.89
CA PHE A 198 4.83 -5.00 -3.03
C PHE A 198 5.38 -3.62 -3.39
N TYR A 199 6.01 -2.93 -2.44
CA TYR A 199 6.69 -1.65 -2.68
C TYR A 199 7.84 -1.42 -1.70
N LEU A 200 8.69 -0.46 -2.03
CA LEU A 200 9.92 -0.20 -1.29
C LEU A 200 9.65 0.77 -0.12
N SER A 201 10.15 0.43 1.06
CA SER A 201 10.39 1.34 2.17
C SER A 201 11.88 1.35 2.53
N HIS A 202 12.27 2.27 3.40
CA HIS A 202 13.63 2.31 3.92
C HIS A 202 14.02 1.02 4.67
N GLN A 203 13.08 0.44 5.43
CA GLN A 203 13.30 -0.81 6.15
C GLN A 203 13.34 -2.03 5.20
N VAL A 204 12.44 -2.06 4.21
CA VAL A 204 12.46 -3.09 3.16
C VAL A 204 13.78 -3.05 2.38
N TYR A 205 14.28 -1.85 2.02
CA TYR A 205 15.58 -1.70 1.40
C TYR A 205 16.71 -2.28 2.26
N ARG A 206 16.72 -1.99 3.57
CA ARG A 206 17.67 -2.61 4.50
C ARG A 206 17.50 -4.12 4.59
N GLY A 207 16.25 -4.62 4.50
CA GLY A 207 15.92 -6.03 4.44
C GLY A 207 16.51 -6.72 3.21
N LEU A 208 16.36 -6.11 2.03
CA LEU A 208 16.98 -6.57 0.78
C LEU A 208 18.51 -6.67 0.91
N LYS A 209 19.14 -5.60 1.41
CA LYS A 209 20.60 -5.57 1.63
C LYS A 209 21.12 -6.68 2.55
N ARG A 210 20.29 -7.16 3.46
CA ARG A 210 20.60 -8.21 4.46
C ARG A 210 20.08 -9.59 4.08
N GLY A 211 19.48 -9.75 2.90
CA GLY A 211 18.89 -11.00 2.44
C GLY A 211 17.65 -11.46 3.22
N ARG A 212 16.97 -10.56 3.94
CA ARG A 212 15.73 -10.87 4.68
C ARG A 212 14.48 -10.68 3.84
N VAL A 213 14.55 -9.84 2.84
CA VAL A 213 13.56 -9.66 1.79
C VAL A 213 14.22 -10.08 0.50
N ILE A 214 13.61 -10.97 -0.25
CA ILE A 214 14.21 -11.49 -1.49
C ILE A 214 13.86 -10.64 -2.71
N MET A 215 12.77 -9.87 -2.64
CA MET A 215 12.31 -9.00 -3.72
C MET A 215 11.41 -7.90 -3.15
N ALA A 216 11.52 -6.71 -3.70
CA ALA A 216 10.56 -5.63 -3.55
C ALA A 216 10.36 -4.94 -4.90
N ALA A 217 9.10 -4.65 -5.25
CA ALA A 217 8.84 -3.74 -6.36
C ALA A 217 9.24 -2.30 -5.96
N SER A 218 9.62 -1.50 -6.94
CA SER A 218 9.89 -0.07 -6.72
C SER A 218 9.01 0.76 -7.64
N GLU A 219 8.39 1.75 -7.06
CA GLU A 219 7.68 2.77 -7.81
C GLU A 219 8.70 3.67 -8.52
N GLN A 220 8.47 3.92 -9.78
CA GLN A 220 9.12 5.02 -10.50
C GLN A 220 8.20 6.24 -10.36
N MET A 221 8.46 7.06 -9.37
CA MET A 221 7.77 8.32 -9.14
C MET A 221 8.63 9.51 -9.54
#